data_3231152b067f92ff59ae7469b6edfdd0
#
_entry.id   3231152b067f92ff59ae7469b6edfdd0
#
_cell.length_a   1.000
_cell.length_b   1.000
_cell.length_c   1.000
_cell.angle_alpha   90.00
_cell.angle_beta   90.00
_cell.angle_gamma   90.00
#
_symmetry.space_group_name_H-M   'P 1'
#
loop_
_entity.id
_entity.type
_entity.pdbx_description
1 polymer ?
#
loop_
_entity_poly.entity_id
_entity_poly.type
_entity_poly.pdbx_seq_one_letter_code
_entity_poly.pdbx_strand_id
1 'polypeptide(L)'
;MSNDVSSWIWFGLYTAVLLALAGYGFHRLTIIYLYFRHGRKRPMPACEFKTLPRVTIQLPVFNEMHVVDRLLEAVAALDYPQEKMEIQILDDSTDETVEISRAGAARLRERGFDAECIHRTDRTGFKAGALENGMERANGDFILILDADFVPNSDLLQETIHHFTNQKIALVQTRWGHLNRNYNALTRVQALFLDGHLELEQTARNRSGRFFTFNGTGGIWRKQAIIDAGGWEHDTLTEDMDLSYRAQLKGWKFIFLKEVETPAELPVDMAGFKNQQHRWTKGSIQCCKKCLPSIWRSEFPLAVKL
;
A
#
# COMPACT_ATOMS: atom_id res chain seq x y z
N MET A 1 -53.72 0.53 17.67
CA MET A 1 -53.19 0.94 16.36
C MET A 1 -51.80 1.54 16.38
N SER A 2 -51.33 2.26 17.43
CA SER A 2 -49.94 2.79 17.48
C SER A 2 -48.84 1.72 17.61
N ASN A 3 -49.10 0.62 18.28
CA ASN A 3 -48.13 -0.46 18.43
C ASN A 3 -47.82 -1.23 17.12
N ASP A 4 -48.77 -1.27 16.19
CA ASP A 4 -48.58 -1.94 14.89
C ASP A 4 -47.60 -1.18 13.99
N VAL A 5 -47.70 0.15 13.90
CA VAL A 5 -46.83 0.96 13.05
C VAL A 5 -45.36 0.90 13.53
N SER A 6 -45.14 0.99 14.85
CA SER A 6 -43.79 0.88 15.41
C SER A 6 -43.18 -0.52 15.14
N SER A 7 -43.98 -1.57 15.26
CA SER A 7 -43.55 -2.94 14.96
C SER A 7 -43.13 -3.12 13.49
N TRP A 8 -43.87 -2.54 12.56
CA TRP A 8 -43.51 -2.58 11.13
C TRP A 8 -42.24 -1.78 10.83
N ILE A 9 -42.00 -0.64 11.50
CA ILE A 9 -40.76 0.12 11.36
C ILE A 9 -39.56 -0.71 11.83
N TRP A 10 -39.65 -1.33 13.01
CA TRP A 10 -38.58 -2.18 13.54
C TRP A 10 -38.33 -3.39 12.66
N PHE A 11 -39.40 -4.03 12.17
CA PHE A 11 -39.28 -5.16 11.23
C PHE A 11 -38.59 -4.73 9.93
N GLY A 12 -38.98 -3.59 9.37
CA GLY A 12 -38.34 -3.03 8.17
C GLY A 12 -36.87 -2.74 8.37
N LEU A 13 -36.51 -2.09 9.50
CA LEU A 13 -35.11 -1.81 9.85
C LEU A 13 -34.28 -3.11 10.03
N TYR A 14 -34.83 -4.07 10.76
CA TYR A 14 -34.19 -5.37 10.97
C TYR A 14 -33.94 -6.09 9.64
N THR A 15 -34.96 -6.14 8.78
CA THR A 15 -34.84 -6.74 7.45
C THR A 15 -33.80 -6.03 6.59
N ALA A 16 -33.75 -4.69 6.61
CA ALA A 16 -32.73 -3.93 5.89
C ALA A 16 -31.30 -4.26 6.36
N VAL A 17 -31.10 -4.40 7.68
CA VAL A 17 -29.81 -4.81 8.24
C VAL A 17 -29.44 -6.24 7.79
N LEU A 18 -30.40 -7.17 7.85
CA LEU A 18 -30.16 -8.54 7.38
C LEU A 18 -29.80 -8.61 5.89
N LEU A 19 -30.48 -7.85 5.05
CA LEU A 19 -30.18 -7.76 3.62
C LEU A 19 -28.78 -7.17 3.37
N ALA A 20 -28.41 -6.15 4.12
CA ALA A 20 -27.05 -5.59 4.04
C ALA A 20 -25.97 -6.61 4.45
N LEU A 21 -26.21 -7.35 5.55
CA LEU A 21 -25.31 -8.41 6.00
C LEU A 21 -25.25 -9.57 5.00
N ALA A 22 -26.38 -9.96 4.43
CA ALA A 22 -26.43 -11.00 3.39
C ALA A 22 -25.67 -10.59 2.13
N GLY A 23 -25.82 -9.33 1.69
CA GLY A 23 -25.06 -8.75 0.57
C GLY A 23 -23.56 -8.78 0.84
N TYR A 24 -23.14 -8.38 2.04
CA TYR A 24 -21.73 -8.45 2.45
C TYR A 24 -21.22 -9.92 2.48
N GLY A 25 -21.98 -10.84 3.05
CA GLY A 25 -21.64 -12.26 3.06
C GLY A 25 -21.51 -12.82 1.63
N PHE A 26 -22.43 -12.49 0.74
CA PHE A 26 -22.36 -12.88 -0.66
C PHE A 26 -21.11 -12.34 -1.36
N HIS A 27 -20.76 -11.08 -1.10
CA HIS A 27 -19.52 -10.50 -1.60
C HIS A 27 -18.29 -11.29 -1.13
N ARG A 28 -18.23 -11.67 0.17
CA ARG A 28 -17.13 -12.50 0.71
C ARG A 28 -17.05 -13.89 0.05
N LEU A 29 -18.18 -14.54 -0.15
CA LEU A 29 -18.24 -15.82 -0.88
C LEU A 29 -17.76 -15.66 -2.34
N THR A 30 -18.10 -14.54 -2.99
CA THR A 30 -17.62 -14.23 -4.34
C THR A 30 -16.10 -14.09 -4.36
N ILE A 31 -15.49 -13.40 -3.41
CA ILE A 31 -14.03 -13.29 -3.30
C ILE A 31 -13.38 -14.67 -3.12
N ILE A 32 -13.92 -15.50 -2.23
CA ILE A 32 -13.43 -16.89 -2.02
C ILE A 32 -13.53 -17.70 -3.32
N TYR A 33 -14.67 -17.64 -4.02
CA TYR A 33 -14.83 -18.31 -5.30
C TYR A 33 -13.80 -17.84 -6.34
N LEU A 34 -13.59 -16.54 -6.45
CA LEU A 34 -12.61 -15.95 -7.38
C LEU A 34 -11.17 -16.38 -7.03
N TYR A 35 -10.85 -16.47 -5.74
CA TYR A 35 -9.56 -16.96 -5.29
C TYR A 35 -9.33 -18.40 -5.75
N PHE A 36 -10.27 -19.32 -5.52
CA PHE A 36 -10.14 -20.71 -5.97
C PHE A 36 -10.14 -20.84 -7.49
N ARG A 37 -10.87 -19.99 -8.20
CA ARG A 37 -10.96 -20.00 -9.67
C ARG A 37 -9.76 -19.41 -10.37
N HIS A 38 -9.13 -18.38 -9.80
CA HIS A 38 -8.08 -17.58 -10.46
C HIS A 38 -6.76 -17.51 -9.70
N GLY A 39 -6.75 -17.73 -8.38
CA GLY A 39 -5.62 -17.45 -7.49
C GLY A 39 -4.35 -18.26 -7.75
N ARG A 40 -4.46 -19.38 -8.49
CA ARG A 40 -3.29 -20.21 -8.88
C ARG A 40 -2.45 -19.60 -10.00
N LYS A 41 -2.97 -18.60 -10.72
CA LYS A 41 -2.24 -17.96 -11.82
C LYS A 41 -1.20 -17.00 -11.22
N ARG A 42 0.07 -17.39 -11.22
CA ARG A 42 1.15 -16.47 -10.86
C ARG A 42 1.36 -15.48 -12.00
N PRO A 43 1.41 -14.16 -11.75
CA PRO A 43 1.83 -13.21 -12.76
C PRO A 43 3.31 -13.44 -13.06
N MET A 44 3.63 -13.43 -14.34
CA MET A 44 5.01 -13.50 -14.80
C MET A 44 5.33 -12.22 -15.56
N PRO A 45 6.57 -11.71 -15.46
CA PRO A 45 7.03 -10.62 -16.31
C PRO A 45 6.90 -11.02 -17.79
N ALA A 46 6.59 -10.04 -18.66
CA ALA A 46 6.52 -10.29 -20.11
C ALA A 46 7.91 -10.60 -20.67
N CYS A 47 8.94 -9.97 -20.15
CA CYS A 47 10.35 -10.19 -20.42
C CYS A 47 11.18 -9.60 -19.26
N GLU A 48 12.49 -9.76 -19.31
CA GLU A 48 13.41 -9.13 -18.39
C GLU A 48 13.97 -7.83 -18.97
N PHE A 49 14.28 -6.85 -18.11
CA PHE A 49 15.05 -5.69 -18.53
C PHE A 49 16.47 -6.12 -18.91
N LYS A 50 16.93 -5.75 -20.09
CA LYS A 50 18.34 -5.94 -20.50
C LYS A 50 19.31 -5.07 -19.70
N THR A 51 18.86 -3.88 -19.34
CA THR A 51 19.55 -2.95 -18.45
C THR A 51 18.57 -2.55 -17.36
N LEU A 52 18.93 -2.81 -16.11
CA LEU A 52 18.06 -2.49 -14.97
C LEU A 52 17.78 -0.98 -14.91
N PRO A 53 16.52 -0.59 -14.71
CA PRO A 53 16.14 0.82 -14.61
C PRO A 53 16.57 1.43 -13.27
N ARG A 54 16.54 2.75 -13.17
CA ARG A 54 16.77 3.45 -11.90
C ARG A 54 15.51 3.40 -11.03
N VAL A 55 15.69 3.13 -9.75
CA VAL A 55 14.63 3.07 -8.73
C VAL A 55 14.92 4.10 -7.66
N THR A 56 13.93 4.96 -7.36
CA THR A 56 13.94 5.81 -6.17
C THR A 56 13.22 5.08 -5.04
N ILE A 57 13.86 4.95 -3.90
CA ILE A 57 13.31 4.31 -2.69
C ILE A 57 12.90 5.42 -1.74
N GLN A 58 11.60 5.61 -1.54
CA GLN A 58 11.04 6.61 -0.65
C GLN A 58 10.72 5.98 0.71
N LEU A 59 11.30 6.53 1.76
CA LEU A 59 11.19 6.09 3.14
C LEU A 59 10.54 7.20 3.98
N PRO A 60 9.19 7.26 4.02
CA PRO A 60 8.50 8.23 4.86
C PRO A 60 8.68 7.88 6.35
N VAL A 61 9.19 8.84 7.12
CA VAL A 61 9.53 8.68 8.55
C VAL A 61 8.89 9.78 9.38
N PHE A 62 8.32 9.41 10.53
CA PHE A 62 7.81 10.35 11.52
C PHE A 62 7.89 9.81 12.94
N ASN A 63 8.86 10.30 13.73
CA ASN A 63 9.08 9.91 15.13
C ASN A 63 9.25 8.39 15.31
N GLU A 64 10.13 7.80 14.50
CA GLU A 64 10.35 6.35 14.39
C GLU A 64 11.80 5.97 14.76
N MET A 65 12.37 6.62 15.79
CA MET A 65 13.78 6.53 16.17
C MET A 65 14.31 5.10 16.41
N HIS A 66 13.42 4.16 16.77
CA HIS A 66 13.82 2.78 17.09
C HIS A 66 13.92 1.85 15.87
N VAL A 67 13.37 2.24 14.73
CA VAL A 67 13.26 1.36 13.55
C VAL A 67 13.97 1.88 12.31
N VAL A 68 14.26 3.19 12.23
CA VAL A 68 14.88 3.82 11.06
C VAL A 68 16.21 3.17 10.68
N ASP A 69 17.12 2.96 11.62
CA ASP A 69 18.43 2.35 11.33
C ASP A 69 18.27 0.93 10.74
N ARG A 70 17.35 0.14 11.26
CA ARG A 70 17.05 -1.20 10.74
C ARG A 70 16.51 -1.15 9.31
N LEU A 71 15.62 -0.21 9.02
CA LEU A 71 15.10 0.00 7.66
C LEU A 71 16.24 0.37 6.70
N LEU A 72 17.11 1.31 7.07
CA LEU A 72 18.22 1.77 6.23
C LEU A 72 19.20 0.63 5.91
N GLU A 73 19.52 -0.21 6.89
CA GLU A 73 20.37 -1.39 6.67
C GLU A 73 19.68 -2.42 5.76
N ALA A 74 18.38 -2.66 5.92
CA ALA A 74 17.65 -3.56 5.04
C ALA A 74 17.57 -3.04 3.60
N VAL A 75 17.40 -1.73 3.41
CA VAL A 75 17.42 -1.08 2.08
C VAL A 75 18.82 -1.17 1.45
N ALA A 76 19.87 -0.95 2.23
CA ALA A 76 21.25 -1.08 1.75
C ALA A 76 21.66 -2.51 1.39
N ALA A 77 20.92 -3.52 1.89
CA ALA A 77 21.13 -4.94 1.60
C ALA A 77 20.33 -5.43 0.37
N LEU A 78 19.56 -4.57 -0.31
CA LEU A 78 18.82 -4.96 -1.50
C LEU A 78 19.79 -5.37 -2.63
N ASP A 79 19.51 -6.51 -3.25
CA ASP A 79 20.27 -7.03 -4.40
C ASP A 79 19.87 -6.26 -5.67
N TYR A 80 20.45 -5.07 -5.83
CA TYR A 80 20.25 -4.19 -6.97
C TYR A 80 21.50 -3.34 -7.19
N PRO A 81 21.86 -2.98 -8.45
CA PRO A 81 23.03 -2.14 -8.70
C PRO A 81 22.93 -0.82 -7.94
N GLN A 82 23.94 -0.54 -7.13
CA GLN A 82 23.95 0.61 -6.21
C GLN A 82 23.77 1.93 -6.93
N GLU A 83 24.39 2.09 -8.10
CA GLU A 83 24.27 3.26 -8.96
C GLU A 83 22.88 3.44 -9.61
N LYS A 84 22.02 2.42 -9.47
CA LYS A 84 20.62 2.44 -9.93
C LYS A 84 19.63 2.65 -8.80
N MET A 85 20.10 2.77 -7.56
CA MET A 85 19.27 3.07 -6.40
C MET A 85 19.48 4.52 -5.95
N GLU A 86 18.39 5.24 -5.77
CA GLU A 86 18.32 6.53 -5.11
C GLU A 86 17.49 6.37 -3.84
N ILE A 87 18.01 6.74 -2.69
CA ILE A 87 17.36 6.57 -1.39
C ILE A 87 16.97 7.93 -0.83
N GLN A 88 15.67 8.16 -0.66
CA GLN A 88 15.11 9.38 -0.09
C GLN A 88 14.50 9.06 1.27
N ILE A 89 15.11 9.54 2.35
CA ILE A 89 14.54 9.50 3.69
C ILE A 89 13.66 10.76 3.82
N LEU A 90 12.33 10.56 3.76
CA LEU A 90 11.35 11.64 3.80
C LEU A 90 10.94 11.89 5.26
N ASP A 91 11.68 12.76 5.92
CA ASP A 91 11.59 12.93 7.38
C ASP A 91 10.70 14.12 7.77
N ASP A 92 9.62 13.83 8.46
CA ASP A 92 8.69 14.80 9.05
C ASP A 92 8.81 14.84 10.59
N SER A 93 9.87 14.25 11.16
CA SER A 93 10.01 14.04 12.61
C SER A 93 10.29 15.33 13.37
N THR A 94 9.95 15.31 14.65
CA THR A 94 10.13 16.40 15.61
C THR A 94 10.95 16.00 16.85
N ASP A 95 11.44 14.76 16.86
CA ASP A 95 12.25 14.16 17.92
C ASP A 95 13.66 13.78 17.41
N GLU A 96 14.35 12.94 18.15
CA GLU A 96 15.71 12.46 17.83
C GLU A 96 15.80 11.71 16.50
N THR A 97 14.69 11.30 15.91
CA THR A 97 14.63 10.63 14.60
C THR A 97 15.26 11.47 13.49
N VAL A 98 15.17 12.82 13.60
CA VAL A 98 15.77 13.76 12.63
C VAL A 98 17.27 13.54 12.51
N GLU A 99 17.95 13.49 13.65
CA GLU A 99 19.42 13.32 13.68
C GLU A 99 19.82 11.90 13.25
N ILE A 100 19.03 10.87 13.63
CA ILE A 100 19.25 9.48 13.20
C ILE A 100 19.09 9.37 11.68
N SER A 101 18.05 9.97 11.11
CA SER A 101 17.80 9.98 9.65
C SER A 101 18.93 10.68 8.87
N ARG A 102 19.40 11.83 9.35
CA ARG A 102 20.53 12.56 8.75
C ARG A 102 21.84 11.77 8.82
N ALA A 103 22.14 11.21 9.99
CA ALA A 103 23.31 10.36 10.18
C ALA A 103 23.23 9.09 9.32
N GLY A 104 22.06 8.48 9.20
CA GLY A 104 21.80 7.35 8.35
C GLY A 104 22.05 7.63 6.87
N ALA A 105 21.52 8.77 6.37
CA ALA A 105 21.81 9.21 5.00
C ALA A 105 23.30 9.45 4.76
N ALA A 106 24.03 10.02 5.72
CA ALA A 106 25.47 10.22 5.64
C ALA A 106 26.22 8.89 5.55
N ARG A 107 25.90 7.91 6.42
CA ARG A 107 26.49 6.56 6.38
C ARG A 107 26.25 5.85 5.05
N LEU A 108 25.03 5.98 4.49
CA LEU A 108 24.71 5.39 3.18
C LEU A 108 25.56 6.03 2.07
N ARG A 109 25.73 7.35 2.07
CA ARG A 109 26.62 8.05 1.10
C ARG A 109 28.07 7.62 1.23
N GLU A 110 28.60 7.48 2.44
CA GLU A 110 29.95 6.94 2.67
C GLU A 110 30.13 5.52 2.11
N ARG A 111 29.06 4.73 2.08
CA ARG A 111 29.02 3.39 1.45
C ARG A 111 28.83 3.44 -0.07
N GLY A 112 28.68 4.64 -0.67
CA GLY A 112 28.58 4.86 -2.11
C GLY A 112 27.14 4.93 -2.64
N PHE A 113 26.11 4.93 -1.79
CA PHE A 113 24.73 5.10 -2.22
C PHE A 113 24.38 6.56 -2.53
N ASP A 114 23.50 6.77 -3.50
CA ASP A 114 22.84 8.06 -3.70
C ASP A 114 21.69 8.17 -2.67
N ALA A 115 21.99 8.80 -1.52
CA ALA A 115 21.08 8.87 -0.40
C ALA A 115 20.93 10.31 0.13
N GLU A 116 19.68 10.74 0.34
CA GLU A 116 19.35 12.08 0.87
C GLU A 116 18.32 11.95 2.00
N CYS A 117 18.50 12.76 3.06
CA CYS A 117 17.47 13.00 4.07
C CYS A 117 16.78 14.32 3.72
N ILE A 118 15.51 14.24 3.34
CA ILE A 118 14.64 15.37 2.98
C ILE A 118 13.75 15.65 4.20
N HIS A 119 14.21 16.57 5.06
CA HIS A 119 13.46 16.96 6.24
C HIS A 119 12.51 18.12 5.95
N ARG A 120 11.26 18.00 6.42
CA ARG A 120 10.24 19.05 6.36
C ARG A 120 9.86 19.49 7.76
N THR A 121 9.79 20.80 7.97
CA THR A 121 9.25 21.41 9.21
C THR A 121 7.73 21.62 9.13
N ASP A 122 7.21 21.82 7.91
CA ASP A 122 5.78 21.85 7.64
C ASP A 122 5.30 20.45 7.22
N ARG A 123 4.50 19.84 8.08
CA ARG A 123 3.95 18.50 7.89
C ARG A 123 2.63 18.49 7.15
N THR A 124 2.32 19.51 6.36
CA THR A 124 1.09 19.58 5.55
C THR A 124 0.99 18.34 4.65
N GLY A 125 -0.18 17.70 4.67
CA GLY A 125 -0.45 16.48 3.91
C GLY A 125 0.16 15.20 4.52
N PHE A 126 0.83 15.27 5.68
CA PHE A 126 1.41 14.11 6.35
C PHE A 126 2.25 13.24 5.38
N LYS A 127 2.04 11.92 5.36
CA LYS A 127 2.74 10.99 4.48
C LYS A 127 2.56 11.32 3.00
N ALA A 128 1.34 11.64 2.56
CA ALA A 128 1.07 12.02 1.17
C ALA A 128 1.91 13.24 0.74
N GLY A 129 1.95 14.28 1.61
CA GLY A 129 2.77 15.45 1.35
C GLY A 129 4.28 15.17 1.37
N ALA A 130 4.75 14.23 2.20
CA ALA A 130 6.15 13.79 2.19
C ALA A 130 6.50 13.08 0.88
N LEU A 131 5.65 12.13 0.45
CA LEU A 131 5.82 11.41 -0.81
C LEU A 131 5.80 12.35 -2.02
N GLU A 132 4.87 13.31 -2.07
CA GLU A 132 4.81 14.30 -3.16
C GLU A 132 6.07 15.18 -3.19
N ASN A 133 6.53 15.67 -2.05
CA ASN A 133 7.77 16.43 -1.97
C ASN A 133 8.99 15.62 -2.43
N GLY A 134 9.05 14.33 -2.10
CA GLY A 134 10.08 13.42 -2.60
C GLY A 134 9.99 13.18 -4.10
N MET A 135 8.77 13.14 -4.67
CA MET A 135 8.54 12.95 -6.10
C MET A 135 9.14 14.04 -6.97
N GLU A 136 9.17 15.30 -6.48
CA GLU A 136 9.78 16.43 -7.19
C GLU A 136 11.27 16.23 -7.44
N ARG A 137 11.95 15.51 -6.55
CA ARG A 137 13.40 15.24 -6.58
C ARG A 137 13.77 13.87 -7.10
N ALA A 138 12.79 12.95 -7.17
CA ALA A 138 13.02 11.57 -7.57
C ALA A 138 13.54 11.44 -8.99
N ASN A 139 14.69 10.81 -9.19
CA ASN A 139 15.32 10.58 -10.48
C ASN A 139 15.03 9.19 -11.08
N GLY A 140 14.44 8.28 -10.29
CA GLY A 140 14.09 6.94 -10.73
C GLY A 140 12.84 6.93 -11.62
N ASP A 141 12.81 5.99 -12.58
CA ASP A 141 11.63 5.70 -13.37
C ASP A 141 10.55 4.99 -12.55
N PHE A 142 10.96 4.37 -11.44
CA PHE A 142 10.12 3.61 -10.51
C PHE A 142 10.36 4.08 -9.09
N ILE A 143 9.29 4.06 -8.31
CA ILE A 143 9.28 4.52 -6.92
C ILE A 143 8.90 3.34 -6.02
N LEU A 144 9.84 2.86 -5.23
CA LEU A 144 9.58 1.90 -4.15
C LEU A 144 9.25 2.67 -2.88
N ILE A 145 8.15 2.32 -2.21
CA ILE A 145 7.75 2.94 -0.94
C ILE A 145 7.82 1.90 0.18
N LEU A 146 8.55 2.25 1.24
CA LEU A 146 8.70 1.42 2.44
C LEU A 146 8.50 2.27 3.69
N ASP A 147 7.53 1.90 4.52
CA ASP A 147 7.32 2.51 5.83
C ASP A 147 8.44 2.11 6.80
N ALA A 148 8.64 2.88 7.86
CA ALA A 148 9.78 2.74 8.76
C ALA A 148 9.86 1.39 9.49
N ASP A 149 8.74 0.72 9.70
CA ASP A 149 8.62 -0.58 10.37
C ASP A 149 8.80 -1.79 9.44
N PHE A 150 9.07 -1.55 8.12
CA PHE A 150 9.29 -2.59 7.12
C PHE A 150 10.75 -3.04 7.06
N VAL A 151 10.95 -4.34 6.80
CA VAL A 151 12.26 -4.95 6.58
C VAL A 151 12.18 -5.77 5.29
N PRO A 152 12.45 -5.14 4.12
CA PRO A 152 12.39 -5.85 2.84
C PRO A 152 13.43 -6.96 2.76
N ASN A 153 13.07 -8.07 2.11
CA ASN A 153 14.04 -9.09 1.71
C ASN A 153 14.96 -8.53 0.62
N SER A 154 16.20 -9.01 0.57
CA SER A 154 17.21 -8.52 -0.37
C SER A 154 16.81 -8.67 -1.85
N ASP A 155 16.02 -9.67 -2.19
CA ASP A 155 15.57 -9.98 -3.54
C ASP A 155 14.33 -9.18 -4.00
N LEU A 156 13.79 -8.30 -3.16
CA LEU A 156 12.55 -7.55 -3.42
C LEU A 156 12.54 -6.87 -4.80
N LEU A 157 13.60 -6.16 -5.16
CA LEU A 157 13.67 -5.45 -6.44
C LEU A 157 13.82 -6.42 -7.62
N GLN A 158 14.59 -7.49 -7.48
CA GLN A 158 14.75 -8.51 -8.51
C GLN A 158 13.43 -9.23 -8.83
N GLU A 159 12.66 -9.59 -7.80
CA GLU A 159 11.37 -10.28 -7.97
C GLU A 159 10.26 -9.38 -8.54
N THR A 160 10.42 -8.06 -8.51
CA THR A 160 9.34 -7.11 -8.83
C THR A 160 9.58 -6.31 -10.10
N ILE A 161 10.82 -5.85 -10.35
CA ILE A 161 11.10 -4.81 -11.34
C ILE A 161 10.78 -5.24 -12.77
N HIS A 162 11.00 -6.52 -13.11
CA HIS A 162 10.81 -7.03 -14.45
C HIS A 162 9.34 -7.02 -14.93
N HIS A 163 8.38 -6.94 -14.02
CA HIS A 163 6.97 -6.79 -14.37
C HIS A 163 6.68 -5.47 -15.11
N PHE A 164 7.50 -4.46 -14.90
CA PHE A 164 7.36 -3.14 -15.54
C PHE A 164 7.85 -3.11 -16.99
N THR A 165 8.37 -4.19 -17.54
CA THR A 165 8.61 -4.33 -18.98
C THR A 165 7.31 -4.21 -19.77
N ASN A 166 6.16 -4.56 -19.16
CA ASN A 166 4.85 -4.19 -19.68
C ASN A 166 4.55 -2.72 -19.31
N GLN A 167 4.51 -1.85 -20.33
CA GLN A 167 4.31 -0.41 -20.17
C GLN A 167 2.96 0.00 -19.56
N LYS A 168 1.99 -0.93 -19.47
CA LYS A 168 0.67 -0.67 -18.87
C LYS A 168 0.65 -0.93 -17.36
N ILE A 169 1.72 -1.49 -16.80
CA ILE A 169 1.80 -1.74 -15.35
C ILE A 169 2.23 -0.47 -14.62
N ALA A 170 1.38 -0.01 -13.73
CA ALA A 170 1.63 1.12 -12.84
C ALA A 170 2.19 0.71 -11.49
N LEU A 171 1.70 -0.39 -10.93
CA LEU A 171 2.02 -0.83 -9.57
C LEU A 171 2.32 -2.33 -9.55
N VAL A 172 3.37 -2.68 -8.84
CA VAL A 172 3.63 -4.04 -8.36
C VAL A 172 3.62 -4.00 -6.84
N GLN A 173 2.60 -4.61 -6.23
CA GLN A 173 2.42 -4.70 -4.78
C GLN A 173 2.85 -6.07 -4.30
N THR A 174 3.68 -6.12 -3.26
CA THR A 174 4.09 -7.35 -2.57
C THR A 174 3.16 -7.64 -1.38
N ARG A 175 3.22 -8.84 -0.85
CA ARG A 175 2.46 -9.24 0.34
C ARG A 175 3.20 -8.81 1.61
N TRP A 176 2.50 -8.20 2.55
CA TRP A 176 3.08 -7.93 3.86
C TRP A 176 3.29 -9.23 4.65
N GLY A 177 4.47 -9.36 5.23
CA GLY A 177 4.76 -10.34 6.25
C GLY A 177 4.62 -9.75 7.66
N HIS A 178 4.77 -10.59 8.68
CA HIS A 178 4.56 -10.17 10.06
C HIS A 178 5.73 -10.60 10.94
N LEU A 179 6.69 -9.67 11.20
CA LEU A 179 7.91 -9.94 11.99
C LEU A 179 7.60 -10.42 13.41
N ASN A 180 6.59 -9.80 14.02
CA ASN A 180 6.21 -10.06 15.41
C ASN A 180 4.88 -10.83 15.55
N ARG A 181 4.52 -11.66 14.54
CA ARG A 181 3.28 -12.47 14.54
C ARG A 181 2.99 -13.16 15.86
N ASN A 182 4.01 -13.77 16.47
CA ASN A 182 3.89 -14.62 17.65
C ASN A 182 4.14 -13.87 18.96
N TYR A 183 4.23 -12.54 18.95
CA TYR A 183 4.53 -11.76 20.13
C TYR A 183 3.43 -11.88 21.21
N ASN A 184 2.15 -11.74 20.82
CA ASN A 184 1.02 -11.90 21.74
C ASN A 184 -0.26 -12.35 21.00
N ALA A 185 -1.39 -12.48 21.71
CA ALA A 185 -2.67 -12.87 21.13
C ALA A 185 -3.19 -11.81 20.13
N LEU A 186 -2.99 -10.53 20.42
CA LEU A 186 -3.43 -9.43 19.56
C LEU A 186 -2.69 -9.44 18.22
N THR A 187 -1.36 -9.63 18.22
CA THR A 187 -0.58 -9.70 16.97
C THR A 187 -0.96 -10.91 16.13
N ARG A 188 -1.26 -12.06 16.74
CA ARG A 188 -1.73 -13.26 16.01
C ARG A 188 -3.08 -13.03 15.34
N VAL A 189 -4.00 -12.37 16.02
CA VAL A 189 -5.33 -12.06 15.46
C VAL A 189 -5.19 -11.04 14.32
N GLN A 190 -4.39 -9.99 14.48
CA GLN A 190 -4.12 -9.02 13.42
C GLN A 190 -3.51 -9.70 12.19
N ALA A 191 -2.50 -10.55 12.38
CA ALA A 191 -1.87 -11.31 11.29
C ALA A 191 -2.91 -12.14 10.52
N LEU A 192 -3.80 -12.85 11.23
CA LEU A 192 -4.84 -13.65 10.58
C LEU A 192 -5.79 -12.80 9.72
N PHE A 193 -6.21 -11.62 10.20
CA PHE A 193 -7.07 -10.73 9.42
C PHE A 193 -6.36 -10.14 8.21
N LEU A 194 -5.09 -9.72 8.37
CA LEU A 194 -4.28 -9.20 7.27
C LEU A 194 -3.97 -10.27 6.24
N ASP A 195 -3.64 -11.49 6.64
CA ASP A 195 -3.44 -12.62 5.72
C ASP A 195 -4.71 -12.88 4.91
N GLY A 196 -5.89 -12.82 5.53
CA GLY A 196 -7.16 -12.95 4.84
C GLY A 196 -7.37 -11.87 3.77
N HIS A 197 -7.00 -10.63 4.08
CA HIS A 197 -7.06 -9.52 3.12
C HIS A 197 -5.99 -9.66 2.02
N LEU A 198 -4.74 -9.81 2.40
CA LEU A 198 -3.62 -9.81 1.46
C LEU A 198 -3.57 -11.07 0.60
N GLU A 199 -3.62 -12.24 1.22
CA GLU A 199 -3.47 -13.49 0.48
C GLU A 199 -4.72 -13.88 -0.30
N LEU A 200 -5.92 -13.73 0.28
CA LEU A 200 -7.16 -14.13 -0.37
C LEU A 200 -7.75 -12.99 -1.22
N GLU A 201 -8.07 -11.85 -0.62
CA GLU A 201 -8.81 -10.79 -1.30
C GLU A 201 -8.00 -10.09 -2.38
N GLN A 202 -6.79 -9.61 -2.07
CA GLN A 202 -5.92 -8.93 -3.04
C GLN A 202 -5.57 -9.86 -4.21
N THR A 203 -5.27 -11.13 -3.92
CA THR A 203 -5.02 -12.13 -4.96
C THR A 203 -6.24 -12.35 -5.83
N ALA A 204 -7.42 -12.56 -5.24
CA ALA A 204 -8.66 -12.78 -5.98
C ALA A 204 -8.99 -11.60 -6.89
N ARG A 205 -8.91 -10.37 -6.39
CA ARG A 205 -9.15 -9.14 -7.15
C ARG A 205 -8.16 -9.00 -8.30
N ASN A 206 -6.87 -9.08 -8.03
CA ASN A 206 -5.85 -8.95 -9.06
C ASN A 206 -5.98 -10.00 -10.15
N ARG A 207 -6.07 -11.29 -9.79
CA ARG A 207 -6.11 -12.40 -10.75
C ARG A 207 -7.40 -12.45 -11.57
N SER A 208 -8.50 -11.90 -11.07
CA SER A 208 -9.78 -11.81 -11.77
C SER A 208 -9.96 -10.51 -12.56
N GLY A 209 -8.96 -9.62 -12.56
CA GLY A 209 -9.00 -8.34 -13.29
C GLY A 209 -9.85 -7.26 -12.63
N ARG A 210 -10.17 -7.41 -11.35
CA ARG A 210 -10.84 -6.39 -10.54
C ARG A 210 -9.85 -5.37 -10.02
N PHE A 211 -10.35 -4.18 -9.69
CA PHE A 211 -9.55 -3.18 -9.01
C PHE A 211 -9.13 -3.68 -7.63
N PHE A 212 -7.89 -3.39 -7.27
CA PHE A 212 -7.39 -3.53 -5.91
C PHE A 212 -6.51 -2.33 -5.57
N THR A 213 -6.21 -2.13 -4.31
CA THR A 213 -5.52 -0.93 -3.84
C THR A 213 -4.08 -1.24 -3.43
N PHE A 214 -3.20 -0.28 -3.65
CA PHE A 214 -1.92 -0.19 -2.97
C PHE A 214 -2.16 -0.11 -1.46
N ASN A 215 -1.34 -0.77 -0.68
CA ASN A 215 -1.51 -0.84 0.77
C ASN A 215 -0.64 0.21 1.52
N GLY A 216 -0.25 1.27 0.83
CA GLY A 216 0.56 2.35 1.37
C GLY A 216 2.07 2.09 1.38
N THR A 217 2.50 0.83 1.35
CA THR A 217 3.90 0.43 1.49
C THR A 217 4.14 -0.97 0.91
N GLY A 218 5.42 -1.37 0.75
CA GLY A 218 5.79 -2.66 0.18
C GLY A 218 5.38 -2.80 -1.28
N GLY A 219 5.42 -1.73 -2.05
CA GLY A 219 5.08 -1.74 -3.47
C GLY A 219 5.89 -0.75 -4.27
N ILE A 220 6.02 -1.07 -5.56
CA ILE A 220 6.76 -0.26 -6.52
C ILE A 220 5.78 0.34 -7.51
N TRP A 221 5.84 1.65 -7.69
CA TRP A 221 5.08 2.39 -8.66
C TRP A 221 5.93 2.79 -9.87
N ARG A 222 5.33 2.79 -11.06
CA ARG A 222 5.86 3.54 -12.18
C ARG A 222 5.65 5.04 -11.91
N LYS A 223 6.71 5.84 -11.88
CA LYS A 223 6.65 7.29 -11.63
C LYS A 223 5.63 7.99 -12.54
N GLN A 224 5.63 7.66 -13.84
CA GLN A 224 4.69 8.24 -14.81
C GLN A 224 3.22 7.95 -14.43
N ALA A 225 2.90 6.79 -13.86
CA ALA A 225 1.53 6.46 -13.47
C ALA A 225 1.04 7.29 -12.28
N ILE A 226 1.93 7.64 -11.34
CA ILE A 226 1.62 8.57 -10.26
C ILE A 226 1.29 9.95 -10.84
N ILE A 227 2.14 10.45 -11.75
CA ILE A 227 1.97 11.75 -12.42
C ILE A 227 0.65 11.78 -13.22
N ASP A 228 0.40 10.76 -14.03
CA ASP A 228 -0.82 10.65 -14.84
C ASP A 228 -2.09 10.62 -13.98
N ALA A 229 -2.00 10.03 -12.79
CA ALA A 229 -3.10 10.00 -11.84
C ALA A 229 -3.32 11.32 -11.10
N GLY A 230 -2.43 12.30 -11.25
CA GLY A 230 -2.50 13.62 -10.63
C GLY A 230 -1.68 13.76 -9.34
N GLY A 231 -0.68 12.89 -9.11
CA GLY A 231 0.19 12.93 -7.94
C GLY A 231 -0.44 12.42 -6.65
N TRP A 232 0.26 12.60 -5.54
CA TRP A 232 -0.23 12.25 -4.21
C TRP A 232 -1.16 13.36 -3.69
N GLU A 233 -2.38 13.01 -3.37
CA GLU A 233 -3.36 13.94 -2.76
C GLU A 233 -3.55 13.61 -1.29
N HIS A 234 -3.81 14.64 -0.46
CA HIS A 234 -3.88 14.52 1.00
C HIS A 234 -5.27 14.90 1.57
N ASP A 235 -6.28 14.90 0.72
CA ASP A 235 -7.68 15.16 1.11
C ASP A 235 -8.39 13.93 1.70
N THR A 236 -7.72 12.77 1.70
CA THR A 236 -8.15 11.54 2.37
C THR A 236 -7.05 11.02 3.29
N LEU A 237 -7.41 10.25 4.34
CA LEU A 237 -6.44 9.58 5.22
C LEU A 237 -5.83 8.30 4.64
N THR A 238 -6.23 7.92 3.43
CA THR A 238 -5.72 6.77 2.67
C THR A 238 -5.35 7.24 1.27
N GLU A 239 -4.25 7.97 1.20
CA GLU A 239 -3.68 8.51 -0.04
C GLU A 239 -3.35 7.40 -1.04
N ASP A 240 -2.99 6.24 -0.53
CA ASP A 240 -2.68 5.02 -1.26
C ASP A 240 -3.91 4.47 -2.01
N MET A 241 -5.03 4.36 -1.31
CA MET A 241 -6.31 3.92 -1.88
C MET A 241 -6.82 4.93 -2.92
N ASP A 242 -6.73 6.22 -2.62
CA ASP A 242 -7.14 7.29 -3.51
C ASP A 242 -6.34 7.27 -4.83
N LEU A 243 -5.00 7.28 -4.74
CA LEU A 243 -4.12 7.19 -5.91
C LEU A 243 -4.38 5.91 -6.70
N SER A 244 -4.62 4.78 -6.01
CA SER A 244 -4.90 3.50 -6.65
C SER A 244 -6.13 3.55 -7.55
N TYR A 245 -7.23 4.13 -7.08
CA TYR A 245 -8.44 4.26 -7.90
C TYR A 245 -8.24 5.25 -9.03
N ARG A 246 -7.61 6.41 -8.80
CA ARG A 246 -7.33 7.40 -9.85
C ARG A 246 -6.47 6.81 -10.97
N ALA A 247 -5.42 6.06 -10.63
CA ALA A 247 -4.56 5.42 -11.62
C ALA A 247 -5.32 4.34 -12.44
N GLN A 248 -6.08 3.46 -11.78
CA GLN A 248 -6.83 2.40 -12.46
C GLN A 248 -7.95 2.97 -13.34
N LEU A 249 -8.61 4.06 -12.93
CA LEU A 249 -9.59 4.77 -13.75
C LEU A 249 -8.98 5.38 -15.02
N LYS A 250 -7.69 5.68 -15.03
CA LYS A 250 -6.90 6.08 -16.21
C LYS A 250 -6.48 4.90 -17.10
N GLY A 251 -6.83 3.66 -16.73
CA GLY A 251 -6.52 2.44 -17.49
C GLY A 251 -5.20 1.77 -17.09
N TRP A 252 -4.50 2.27 -16.10
CA TRP A 252 -3.31 1.63 -15.54
C TRP A 252 -3.64 0.29 -14.89
N LYS A 253 -2.72 -0.68 -15.00
CA LYS A 253 -2.88 -2.01 -14.43
C LYS A 253 -1.95 -2.22 -13.25
N PHE A 254 -2.42 -3.02 -12.30
CA PHE A 254 -1.69 -3.36 -11.09
C PHE A 254 -1.41 -4.86 -11.05
N ILE A 255 -0.31 -5.24 -10.42
CA ILE A 255 0.07 -6.63 -10.15
C ILE A 255 0.22 -6.80 -8.64
N PHE A 256 -0.34 -7.87 -8.11
CA PHE A 256 -0.13 -8.32 -6.74
C PHE A 256 0.69 -9.61 -6.73
N LEU A 257 1.83 -9.59 -6.04
CA LEU A 257 2.74 -10.73 -5.89
C LEU A 257 2.61 -11.31 -4.48
N LYS A 258 1.72 -12.26 -4.29
CA LYS A 258 1.51 -12.89 -2.97
C LYS A 258 2.70 -13.73 -2.51
N GLU A 259 3.51 -14.19 -3.45
CA GLU A 259 4.70 -15.02 -3.22
C GLU A 259 5.91 -14.21 -2.75
N VAL A 260 5.92 -12.89 -3.01
CA VAL A 260 6.98 -11.97 -2.58
C VAL A 260 6.53 -11.28 -1.31
N GLU A 261 7.25 -11.55 -0.22
CA GLU A 261 6.91 -11.04 1.11
C GLU A 261 7.78 -9.85 1.49
N THR A 262 7.17 -8.81 2.03
CA THR A 262 7.86 -7.68 2.64
C THR A 262 7.43 -7.59 4.11
N PRO A 263 8.25 -8.11 5.04
CA PRO A 263 7.90 -8.19 6.45
C PRO A 263 7.79 -6.82 7.13
N ALA A 264 6.83 -6.69 8.06
CA ALA A 264 6.59 -5.50 8.86
C ALA A 264 6.21 -5.86 10.30
N GLU A 265 6.23 -4.87 11.18
CA GLU A 265 5.74 -5.04 12.54
C GLU A 265 4.23 -4.76 12.64
N LEU A 266 3.57 -5.53 13.52
CA LEU A 266 2.18 -5.29 13.90
C LEU A 266 2.13 -4.51 15.21
N PRO A 267 1.15 -3.61 15.39
CA PRO A 267 0.89 -2.98 16.68
C PRO A 267 0.78 -4.01 17.81
N VAL A 268 1.59 -3.85 18.86
CA VAL A 268 1.67 -4.83 19.95
C VAL A 268 0.64 -4.56 21.05
N ASP A 269 0.02 -3.38 21.04
CA ASP A 269 -0.98 -2.96 22.00
C ASP A 269 -2.29 -2.52 21.33
N MET A 270 -3.36 -2.46 22.15
CA MET A 270 -4.70 -2.14 21.66
C MET A 270 -4.86 -0.67 21.25
N ALA A 271 -4.08 0.25 21.83
CA ALA A 271 -4.16 1.67 21.49
C ALA A 271 -3.60 1.92 20.08
N GLY A 272 -2.43 1.38 19.76
CA GLY A 272 -1.83 1.41 18.43
C GLY A 272 -2.74 0.77 17.39
N PHE A 273 -3.27 -0.44 17.68
CA PHE A 273 -4.20 -1.13 16.81
C PHE A 273 -5.47 -0.29 16.52
N LYS A 274 -6.13 0.25 17.55
CA LYS A 274 -7.31 1.10 17.39
C LYS A 274 -7.03 2.34 16.56
N ASN A 275 -5.90 3.01 16.79
CA ASN A 275 -5.50 4.19 16.04
C ASN A 275 -5.28 3.87 14.56
N GLN A 276 -4.62 2.74 14.26
CA GLN A 276 -4.42 2.25 12.90
C GLN A 276 -5.76 1.96 12.22
N GLN A 277 -6.65 1.17 12.87
CA GLN A 277 -7.96 0.82 12.33
C GLN A 277 -8.86 2.04 12.15
N HIS A 278 -8.79 3.02 13.04
CA HIS A 278 -9.52 4.28 12.90
C HIS A 278 -9.09 5.03 11.63
N ARG A 279 -7.78 5.19 11.40
CA ARG A 279 -7.27 5.84 10.19
C ARG A 279 -7.72 5.12 8.92
N TRP A 280 -7.58 3.80 8.87
CA TRP A 280 -7.97 3.00 7.71
C TRP A 280 -9.46 3.08 7.42
N THR A 281 -10.30 2.90 8.43
CA THR A 281 -11.76 2.97 8.27
C THR A 281 -12.22 4.36 7.83
N LYS A 282 -11.73 5.41 8.50
CA LYS A 282 -12.09 6.79 8.15
C LYS A 282 -11.61 7.15 6.74
N GLY A 283 -10.37 6.80 6.40
CA GLY A 283 -9.80 7.02 5.08
C GLY A 283 -10.56 6.29 3.98
N SER A 284 -10.91 5.02 4.22
CA SER A 284 -11.71 4.23 3.26
C SER A 284 -13.07 4.88 2.98
N ILE A 285 -13.74 5.44 4.00
CA ILE A 285 -15.01 6.15 3.82
C ILE A 285 -14.81 7.46 3.03
N GLN A 286 -13.73 8.20 3.33
CA GLN A 286 -13.38 9.43 2.59
C GLN A 286 -13.10 9.11 1.12
N CYS A 287 -12.26 8.11 0.86
CA CYS A 287 -11.92 7.66 -0.48
C CYS A 287 -13.16 7.13 -1.23
N CYS A 288 -14.03 6.38 -0.56
CA CYS A 288 -15.30 5.93 -1.14
C CYS A 288 -16.16 7.12 -1.60
N LYS A 289 -16.35 8.13 -0.75
CA LYS A 289 -17.11 9.35 -1.12
C LYS A 289 -16.49 10.09 -2.31
N LYS A 290 -15.18 10.15 -2.41
CA LYS A 290 -14.43 10.82 -3.47
C LYS A 290 -14.46 10.03 -4.79
N CYS A 291 -14.11 8.76 -4.75
CA CYS A 291 -13.85 7.97 -5.96
C CYS A 291 -15.06 7.20 -6.50
N LEU A 292 -16.01 6.80 -5.63
CA LEU A 292 -17.14 5.96 -6.03
C LEU A 292 -18.00 6.57 -7.15
N PRO A 293 -18.32 7.88 -7.16
CA PRO A 293 -19.07 8.48 -8.27
C PRO A 293 -18.36 8.33 -9.62
N SER A 294 -17.03 8.48 -9.64
CA SER A 294 -16.22 8.33 -10.85
C SER A 294 -16.12 6.88 -11.30
N ILE A 295 -16.01 5.94 -10.34
CA ILE A 295 -16.01 4.50 -10.63
C ILE A 295 -17.34 4.08 -11.26
N TRP A 296 -18.48 4.53 -10.72
CA TRP A 296 -19.80 4.19 -11.26
C TRP A 296 -20.03 4.76 -12.65
N ARG A 297 -19.56 5.98 -12.92
CA ARG A 297 -19.69 6.64 -14.24
C ARG A 297 -18.72 6.10 -15.29
N SER A 298 -17.68 5.37 -14.87
CA SER A 298 -16.68 4.83 -15.79
C SER A 298 -17.27 3.78 -16.73
N GLU A 299 -16.59 3.50 -17.84
CA GLU A 299 -16.98 2.47 -18.82
C GLU A 299 -16.54 1.05 -18.41
N PHE A 300 -15.93 0.89 -17.23
CA PHE A 300 -15.49 -0.43 -16.76
C PHE A 300 -16.68 -1.38 -16.54
N PRO A 301 -16.50 -2.69 -16.80
CA PRO A 301 -17.54 -3.69 -16.54
C PRO A 301 -18.01 -3.68 -15.09
N LEU A 302 -19.30 -3.99 -14.87
CA LEU A 302 -19.87 -4.03 -13.51
C LEU A 302 -19.08 -4.95 -12.56
N ALA A 303 -18.56 -6.06 -13.07
CA ALA A 303 -17.72 -6.97 -12.31
C ALA A 303 -16.42 -6.34 -11.77
N VAL A 304 -15.96 -5.25 -12.36
CA VAL A 304 -14.77 -4.48 -11.88
C VAL A 304 -15.17 -3.45 -10.84
N LYS A 305 -16.41 -2.93 -10.94
CA LYS A 305 -16.96 -1.89 -10.05
C LYS A 305 -17.45 -2.45 -8.71
N LEU A 306 -17.77 -3.74 -8.68
CA LEU A 306 -18.23 -4.51 -7.50
C LEU A 306 -17.09 -5.37 -6.91
#